data_768db6edecb14f28c4161ac85b74e8e0
#
_entry.id   768db6edecb14f28c4161ac85b74e8e0
#
_cell.length_a   1.000
_cell.length_b   1.000
_cell.length_c   1.000
_cell.angle_alpha   90.00
_cell.angle_beta   90.00
_cell.angle_gamma   90.00
#
_symmetry.space_group_name_H-M   'P 1'
#
loop_
_entity.id
_entity.type
_entity.pdbx_description
1 polymer ?
#
loop_
_entity_poly.entity_id
_entity_poly.type
_entity_poly.pdbx_seq_one_letter_code
_entity_poly.pdbx_strand_id
1 'polypeptide(L)'
;MLSSDIDKIRMTLDEIDRNSFQSAVEAILHAKNIYILGVRSSASLSGFIGFYFNLMFDNVKLIHTNSVSEIFEQILRVGDGDVVFGVSFPRYSKRTLKALEYSKKSGATVIALTDSQLSPLSQTADYTLLAKSDMASFVDSLVAPLSVVNALIVAIGMRKQQEISETFNHLESIWDEYEVYEKLDNE
;
A
#
# COMPACT_ATOMS: atom_id res chain seq x y z
N MET A 1 -15.73 19.07 4.86
CA MET A 1 -14.67 18.18 4.39
C MET A 1 -13.76 17.76 5.54
N LEU A 2 -12.99 18.67 6.14
CA LEU A 2 -12.06 18.32 7.23
C LEU A 2 -12.70 17.58 8.42
N SER A 3 -13.86 18.05 8.91
CA SER A 3 -14.58 17.36 10.00
C SER A 3 -15.02 15.95 9.60
N SER A 4 -15.51 15.78 8.37
CA SER A 4 -15.87 14.45 7.84
C SER A 4 -14.65 13.54 7.73
N ASP A 5 -13.47 14.08 7.40
CA ASP A 5 -12.25 13.30 7.33
C ASP A 5 -11.80 12.81 8.73
N ILE A 6 -11.94 13.66 9.75
CA ILE A 6 -11.71 13.26 11.16
C ILE A 6 -12.63 12.11 11.55
N ASP A 7 -13.93 12.18 11.21
CA ASP A 7 -14.88 11.12 11.54
C ASP A 7 -14.54 9.82 10.82
N LYS A 8 -14.11 9.88 9.56
CA LYS A 8 -13.63 8.69 8.81
C LYS A 8 -12.41 8.03 9.43
N ILE A 9 -11.45 8.83 9.92
CA ILE A 9 -10.29 8.29 10.64
C ILE A 9 -10.75 7.58 11.93
N ARG A 10 -11.66 8.17 12.71
CA ARG A 10 -12.20 7.54 13.92
C ARG A 10 -12.91 6.23 13.61
N MET A 11 -13.84 6.23 12.64
CA MET A 11 -14.54 5.02 12.20
C MET A 11 -13.56 3.94 11.72
N THR A 12 -12.50 4.33 11.00
CA THR A 12 -11.47 3.40 10.56
C THR A 12 -10.73 2.79 11.75
N LEU A 13 -10.37 3.59 12.74
CA LEU A 13 -9.70 3.13 13.95
C LEU A 13 -10.56 2.13 14.75
N ASP A 14 -11.87 2.35 14.79
CA ASP A 14 -12.82 1.48 15.49
C ASP A 14 -13.06 0.15 14.75
N GLU A 15 -12.96 0.14 13.43
CA GLU A 15 -13.27 -1.04 12.60
C GLU A 15 -12.04 -1.83 12.14
N ILE A 16 -10.83 -1.28 12.26
CA ILE A 16 -9.62 -1.98 11.80
C ILE A 16 -9.38 -3.26 12.61
N ASP A 17 -9.30 -4.39 11.91
CA ASP A 17 -8.92 -5.66 12.53
C ASP A 17 -7.40 -5.71 12.76
N ARG A 18 -7.02 -5.66 14.04
CA ARG A 18 -5.61 -5.67 14.46
C ARG A 18 -4.89 -6.97 14.06
N ASN A 19 -5.60 -8.10 14.04
CA ASN A 19 -5.01 -9.38 13.65
C ASN A 19 -4.72 -9.40 12.15
N SER A 20 -5.67 -8.96 11.33
CA SER A 20 -5.48 -8.82 9.89
C SER A 20 -4.36 -7.84 9.57
N PHE A 21 -4.29 -6.71 10.29
CA PHE A 21 -3.22 -5.73 10.13
C PHE A 21 -1.84 -6.34 10.47
N GLN A 22 -1.72 -7.00 11.61
CA GLN A 22 -0.46 -7.63 12.02
C GLN A 22 -0.03 -8.74 11.05
N SER A 23 -0.98 -9.56 10.60
CA SER A 23 -0.71 -10.61 9.61
C SER A 23 -0.28 -10.05 8.25
N ALA A 24 -0.85 -8.91 7.84
CA ALA A 24 -0.41 -8.21 6.64
C ALA A 24 1.02 -7.69 6.78
N VAL A 25 1.40 -7.12 7.93
CA VAL A 25 2.77 -6.69 8.23
C VAL A 25 3.73 -7.89 8.12
N GLU A 26 3.41 -9.00 8.77
CA GLU A 26 4.27 -10.20 8.74
C GLU A 26 4.40 -10.78 7.32
N ALA A 27 3.30 -10.83 6.57
CA ALA A 27 3.34 -11.30 5.17
C ALA A 27 4.26 -10.43 4.30
N ILE A 28 4.20 -9.11 4.45
CA ILE A 28 5.05 -8.18 3.72
C ILE A 28 6.53 -8.34 4.10
N LEU A 29 6.83 -8.47 5.40
CA LEU A 29 8.21 -8.64 5.88
C LEU A 29 8.90 -9.90 5.34
N HIS A 30 8.13 -10.97 5.07
CA HIS A 30 8.65 -12.25 4.62
C HIS A 30 8.43 -12.53 3.12
N ALA A 31 7.93 -11.54 2.37
CA ALA A 31 7.62 -11.70 0.96
C ALA A 31 8.86 -11.88 0.09
N LYS A 32 8.83 -12.80 -0.88
CA LYS A 32 9.85 -12.92 -1.95
C LYS A 32 9.82 -11.72 -2.88
N ASN A 33 8.62 -11.30 -3.28
CA ASN A 33 8.37 -10.06 -4.01
C ASN A 33 7.09 -9.41 -3.49
N ILE A 34 7.05 -8.09 -3.51
CA ILE A 34 5.89 -7.29 -3.10
C ILE A 34 5.37 -6.56 -4.32
N TYR A 35 4.21 -6.97 -4.84
CA TYR A 35 3.52 -6.29 -5.93
C TYR A 35 2.49 -5.33 -5.37
N ILE A 36 2.49 -4.09 -5.82
CA ILE A 36 1.57 -3.05 -5.35
C ILE A 36 0.73 -2.58 -6.52
N LEU A 37 -0.59 -2.65 -6.39
CA LEU A 37 -1.53 -2.32 -7.46
C LEU A 37 -2.68 -1.45 -6.96
N GLY A 38 -2.86 -0.32 -7.61
CA GLY A 38 -4.04 0.52 -7.52
C GLY A 38 -4.18 1.35 -8.79
N VAL A 39 -5.40 1.53 -9.25
CA VAL A 39 -5.67 2.28 -10.49
C VAL A 39 -6.50 3.52 -10.22
N ARG A 40 -6.43 4.53 -11.10
CA ARG A 40 -7.14 5.82 -11.00
C ARG A 40 -6.77 6.54 -9.68
N SER A 41 -7.75 6.96 -8.86
CA SER A 41 -7.50 7.64 -7.57
C SER A 41 -6.68 6.79 -6.61
N SER A 42 -6.86 5.47 -6.61
CA SER A 42 -6.08 4.54 -5.80
C SER A 42 -4.61 4.42 -6.22
N ALA A 43 -4.25 4.85 -7.44
CA ALA A 43 -2.86 4.85 -7.90
C ALA A 43 -1.98 5.79 -7.06
N SER A 44 -2.54 6.88 -6.52
CA SER A 44 -1.83 7.78 -5.62
C SER A 44 -1.41 7.10 -4.32
N LEU A 45 -2.30 6.27 -3.73
CA LEU A 45 -1.97 5.48 -2.55
C LEU A 45 -0.95 4.39 -2.85
N SER A 46 -1.12 3.68 -3.97
CA SER A 46 -0.16 2.65 -4.41
C SER A 46 1.22 3.25 -4.67
N GLY A 47 1.28 4.43 -5.29
CA GLY A 47 2.52 5.17 -5.48
C GLY A 47 3.19 5.57 -4.17
N PHE A 48 2.41 6.05 -3.20
CA PHE A 48 2.91 6.40 -1.88
C PHE A 48 3.46 5.18 -1.13
N ILE A 49 2.73 4.06 -1.15
CA ILE A 49 3.21 2.80 -0.57
C ILE A 49 4.51 2.36 -1.27
N GLY A 50 4.51 2.37 -2.61
CA GLY A 50 5.66 1.98 -3.43
C GLY A 50 6.90 2.81 -3.14
N PHE A 51 6.74 4.12 -2.94
CA PHE A 51 7.84 5.02 -2.58
C PHE A 51 8.52 4.58 -1.28
N TYR A 52 7.75 4.43 -0.19
CA TYR A 52 8.33 4.06 1.10
C TYR A 52 8.82 2.60 1.13
N PHE A 53 8.11 1.69 0.45
CA PHE A 53 8.54 0.30 0.41
C PHE A 53 9.85 0.12 -0.34
N ASN A 54 10.10 0.86 -1.41
CA ASN A 54 11.40 0.85 -2.11
C ASN A 54 12.57 1.38 -1.27
N LEU A 55 12.30 2.15 -0.20
CA LEU A 55 13.33 2.53 0.77
C LEU A 55 13.62 1.43 1.80
N MET A 56 12.71 0.47 1.96
CA MET A 56 12.78 -0.58 2.98
C MET A 56 13.06 -1.97 2.42
N PHE A 57 12.82 -2.20 1.13
CA PHE A 57 12.88 -3.49 0.47
C PHE A 57 13.44 -3.38 -0.95
N ASP A 58 14.23 -4.37 -1.36
CA ASP A 58 14.82 -4.45 -2.71
C ASP A 58 13.92 -5.16 -3.73
N ASN A 59 12.81 -5.75 -3.29
CA ASN A 59 11.96 -6.67 -4.03
C ASN A 59 10.55 -6.12 -4.32
N VAL A 60 10.39 -4.78 -4.37
CA VAL A 60 9.12 -4.11 -4.61
C VAL A 60 8.86 -3.89 -6.10
N LYS A 61 7.65 -4.17 -6.54
CA LYS A 61 7.16 -3.99 -7.91
C LYS A 61 5.88 -3.17 -7.90
N LEU A 62 6.02 -1.88 -8.14
CA LEU A 62 4.86 -1.00 -8.31
C LEU A 62 4.28 -1.16 -9.72
N ILE A 63 3.04 -1.65 -9.80
CA ILE A 63 2.31 -1.80 -11.06
C ILE A 63 1.67 -0.46 -11.41
N HIS A 64 2.33 0.28 -12.29
CA HIS A 64 1.93 1.63 -12.66
C HIS A 64 1.44 1.66 -14.12
N THR A 65 0.23 1.15 -14.34
CA THR A 65 -0.42 1.15 -15.67
C THR A 65 -1.94 1.16 -15.55
N ASN A 66 -2.61 1.65 -16.59
CA ASN A 66 -4.05 1.56 -16.76
C ASN A 66 -4.44 0.49 -17.82
N SER A 67 -3.47 -0.15 -18.46
CA SER A 67 -3.71 -1.24 -19.42
C SER A 67 -3.92 -2.57 -18.70
N VAL A 68 -4.99 -3.29 -19.08
CA VAL A 68 -5.26 -4.61 -18.49
C VAL A 68 -4.19 -5.62 -18.87
N SER A 69 -3.74 -5.62 -20.14
CA SER A 69 -2.68 -6.52 -20.60
C SER A 69 -1.39 -6.32 -19.84
N GLU A 70 -0.95 -5.07 -19.70
CA GLU A 70 0.28 -4.74 -18.98
C GLU A 70 0.23 -5.10 -17.49
N ILE A 71 -0.95 -4.99 -16.84
CA ILE A 71 -1.11 -5.48 -15.46
C ILE A 71 -0.76 -6.96 -15.40
N PHE A 72 -1.35 -7.79 -16.28
CA PHE A 72 -1.10 -9.24 -16.29
C PHE A 72 0.32 -9.59 -16.71
N GLU A 73 0.94 -8.84 -17.62
CA GLU A 73 2.36 -9.00 -17.98
C GLU A 73 3.27 -8.77 -16.77
N GLN A 74 2.98 -7.74 -15.96
CA GLN A 74 3.77 -7.42 -14.77
C GLN A 74 3.60 -8.43 -13.63
N ILE A 75 2.42 -9.07 -13.51
CA ILE A 75 2.16 -10.12 -12.51
C ILE A 75 2.29 -11.54 -13.06
N LEU A 76 2.77 -11.72 -14.29
CA LEU A 76 2.84 -13.03 -14.97
C LEU A 76 3.55 -14.10 -14.12
N ARG A 77 4.56 -13.71 -13.35
CA ARG A 77 5.40 -14.62 -12.54
C ARG A 77 5.05 -14.61 -11.06
N VAL A 78 3.92 -14.03 -10.68
CA VAL A 78 3.46 -14.02 -9.29
C VAL A 78 3.14 -15.44 -8.83
N GLY A 79 3.51 -15.79 -7.61
CA GLY A 79 3.28 -17.13 -7.08
C GLY A 79 3.54 -17.27 -5.59
N ASP A 80 3.79 -18.48 -5.15
CA ASP A 80 4.01 -18.82 -3.76
C ASP A 80 5.20 -18.06 -3.14
N GLY A 81 4.95 -17.48 -1.97
CA GLY A 81 5.87 -16.60 -1.25
C GLY A 81 5.85 -15.14 -1.70
N ASP A 82 5.10 -14.77 -2.74
CA ASP A 82 4.89 -13.38 -3.14
C ASP A 82 3.71 -12.76 -2.38
N VAL A 83 3.74 -11.44 -2.21
CA VAL A 83 2.61 -10.65 -1.70
C VAL A 83 2.11 -9.73 -2.81
N VAL A 84 0.79 -9.67 -2.97
CA VAL A 84 0.12 -8.71 -3.86
C VAL A 84 -0.77 -7.80 -3.04
N PHE A 85 -0.41 -6.53 -2.96
CA PHE A 85 -1.11 -5.49 -2.24
C PHE A 85 -2.01 -4.71 -3.18
N GLY A 86 -3.32 -4.92 -3.10
CA GLY A 86 -4.32 -4.27 -3.94
C GLY A 86 -5.06 -3.16 -3.24
N VAL A 87 -5.19 -2.01 -3.89
CA VAL A 87 -5.92 -0.85 -3.37
C VAL A 87 -7.10 -0.53 -4.27
N SER A 88 -8.31 -0.58 -3.74
CA SER A 88 -9.49 -0.10 -4.46
C SER A 88 -10.65 0.19 -3.50
N PHE A 89 -11.33 1.28 -3.78
CA PHE A 89 -12.49 1.79 -3.05
C PHE A 89 -13.74 1.83 -3.96
N PRO A 90 -14.93 2.12 -3.48
CA PRO A 90 -16.11 2.31 -4.32
C PRO A 90 -15.84 3.40 -5.38
N ARG A 91 -16.11 3.16 -6.56
CA ARG A 91 -16.58 2.09 -7.45
C ARG A 91 -15.44 1.13 -7.81
N TYR A 92 -15.40 -0.02 -7.18
CA TYR A 92 -14.26 -0.94 -7.23
C TYR A 92 -13.78 -1.26 -8.65
N SER A 93 -12.45 -1.23 -8.83
CA SER A 93 -11.83 -1.52 -10.12
C SER A 93 -11.87 -3.00 -10.45
N LYS A 94 -12.57 -3.36 -11.53
CA LYS A 94 -12.54 -4.74 -12.06
C LYS A 94 -11.14 -5.20 -12.45
N ARG A 95 -10.25 -4.27 -12.84
CA ARG A 95 -8.86 -4.58 -13.21
C ARG A 95 -8.08 -5.02 -11.99
N THR A 96 -8.16 -4.25 -10.92
CA THR A 96 -7.54 -4.58 -9.63
C THR A 96 -8.08 -5.91 -9.10
N LEU A 97 -9.40 -6.09 -9.07
CA LEU A 97 -10.02 -7.33 -8.60
C LEU A 97 -9.52 -8.55 -9.38
N LYS A 98 -9.53 -8.51 -10.72
CA LYS A 98 -9.06 -9.64 -11.55
C LYS A 98 -7.58 -9.95 -11.35
N ALA A 99 -6.75 -8.92 -11.13
CA ALA A 99 -5.35 -9.12 -10.82
C ALA A 99 -5.16 -9.82 -9.46
N LEU A 100 -5.94 -9.43 -8.44
CA LEU A 100 -5.93 -10.10 -7.13
C LEU A 100 -6.43 -11.54 -7.22
N GLU A 101 -7.52 -11.79 -7.94
CA GLU A 101 -8.04 -13.16 -8.18
C GLU A 101 -7.01 -14.07 -8.87
N TYR A 102 -6.32 -13.52 -9.89
CA TYR A 102 -5.25 -14.25 -10.58
C TYR A 102 -4.09 -14.55 -9.63
N SER A 103 -3.63 -13.56 -8.87
CA SER A 103 -2.52 -13.69 -7.92
C SER A 103 -2.83 -14.72 -6.83
N LYS A 104 -4.05 -14.69 -6.29
CA LYS A 104 -4.53 -15.68 -5.32
C LYS A 104 -4.50 -17.11 -5.88
N LYS A 105 -5.02 -17.30 -7.12
CA LYS A 105 -4.99 -18.60 -7.80
C LYS A 105 -3.57 -19.09 -8.08
N SER A 106 -2.62 -18.17 -8.25
CA SER A 106 -1.20 -18.48 -8.46
C SER A 106 -0.45 -18.78 -7.17
N GLY A 107 -1.10 -18.74 -6.00
CA GLY A 107 -0.51 -19.06 -4.70
C GLY A 107 0.10 -17.87 -3.94
N ALA A 108 -0.03 -16.65 -4.45
CA ALA A 108 0.44 -15.46 -3.73
C ALA A 108 -0.49 -15.11 -2.57
N THR A 109 0.07 -14.51 -1.53
CA THR A 109 -0.70 -13.88 -0.46
C THR A 109 -1.27 -12.55 -0.94
N VAL A 110 -2.57 -12.38 -0.80
CA VAL A 110 -3.28 -11.17 -1.24
C VAL A 110 -3.66 -10.31 -0.04
N ILE A 111 -3.23 -9.06 -0.06
CA ILE A 111 -3.62 -8.02 0.90
C ILE A 111 -4.48 -7.00 0.18
N ALA A 112 -5.63 -6.64 0.75
CA ALA A 112 -6.51 -5.61 0.21
C ALA A 112 -6.62 -4.41 1.15
N LEU A 113 -6.46 -3.21 0.60
CA LEU A 113 -6.85 -1.96 1.25
C LEU A 113 -8.15 -1.47 0.59
N THR A 114 -9.23 -1.45 1.36
CA THR A 114 -10.59 -1.16 0.88
C THR A 114 -11.47 -0.58 2.01
N ASP A 115 -12.72 -0.24 1.72
CA ASP A 115 -13.62 0.44 2.67
C ASP A 115 -14.52 -0.48 3.50
N SER A 116 -14.71 -1.73 3.05
CA SER A 116 -15.69 -2.63 3.65
C SER A 116 -15.29 -4.11 3.54
N GLN A 117 -15.64 -4.89 4.55
CA GLN A 117 -15.53 -6.36 4.51
C GLN A 117 -16.42 -6.99 3.41
N LEU A 118 -17.45 -6.28 2.98
CA LEU A 118 -18.33 -6.73 1.89
C LEU A 118 -17.79 -6.35 0.51
N SER A 119 -16.67 -5.65 0.43
CA SER A 119 -16.06 -5.30 -0.85
C SER A 119 -15.59 -6.55 -1.60
N PRO A 120 -15.64 -6.57 -2.93
CA PRO A 120 -15.16 -7.72 -3.71
C PRO A 120 -13.64 -7.97 -3.50
N LEU A 121 -12.89 -6.95 -3.13
CA LEU A 121 -11.46 -7.09 -2.82
C LEU A 121 -11.27 -7.85 -1.52
N SER A 122 -12.04 -7.50 -0.48
CA SER A 122 -11.98 -8.15 0.83
C SER A 122 -12.32 -9.64 0.74
N GLN A 123 -13.30 -10.00 -0.09
CA GLN A 123 -13.68 -11.39 -0.32
C GLN A 123 -12.60 -12.22 -1.04
N THR A 124 -11.70 -11.57 -1.75
CA THR A 124 -10.59 -12.24 -2.46
C THR A 124 -9.33 -12.30 -1.59
N ALA A 125 -9.11 -11.31 -0.74
CA ALA A 125 -7.90 -11.16 0.05
C ALA A 125 -7.73 -12.21 1.15
N ASP A 126 -6.48 -12.46 1.53
CA ASP A 126 -6.11 -13.18 2.75
C ASP A 126 -6.20 -12.25 3.96
N TYR A 127 -5.76 -11.01 3.76
CA TYR A 127 -5.78 -9.97 4.78
C TYR A 127 -6.40 -8.70 4.23
N THR A 128 -7.36 -8.15 4.98
CA THR A 128 -8.04 -6.91 4.60
C THR A 128 -7.71 -5.80 5.59
N LEU A 129 -7.21 -4.70 5.06
CA LEU A 129 -7.03 -3.45 5.78
C LEU A 129 -8.22 -2.54 5.44
N LEU A 130 -9.06 -2.28 6.42
CA LEU A 130 -10.24 -1.43 6.23
C LEU A 130 -9.87 0.04 6.46
N ALA A 131 -10.38 0.89 5.56
CA ALA A 131 -10.28 2.34 5.69
C ALA A 131 -11.51 3.02 5.10
N LYS A 132 -12.20 3.84 5.86
CA LYS A 132 -13.40 4.53 5.38
C LYS A 132 -13.06 5.52 4.28
N SER A 133 -13.72 5.36 3.14
CA SER A 133 -13.57 6.24 1.98
C SER A 133 -14.93 6.47 1.33
N ASP A 134 -15.55 7.60 1.64
CA ASP A 134 -16.80 8.01 1.03
C ASP A 134 -16.56 9.13 0.03
N MET A 135 -17.34 9.14 -1.04
CA MET A 135 -17.41 10.27 -1.97
C MET A 135 -18.15 11.45 -1.34
N ALA A 136 -17.40 12.47 -0.97
CA ALA A 136 -18.00 13.77 -0.70
C ALA A 136 -18.08 14.54 -2.02
N SER A 137 -19.21 14.47 -2.73
CA SER A 137 -19.40 15.04 -4.08
C SER A 137 -18.72 14.17 -5.17
N PHE A 138 -17.74 14.69 -5.93
CA PHE A 138 -17.02 13.96 -6.99
C PHE A 138 -15.63 13.48 -6.55
N VAL A 139 -15.21 13.84 -5.33
CA VAL A 139 -13.87 13.51 -4.79
C VAL A 139 -13.97 12.40 -3.76
N ASP A 140 -13.17 11.36 -3.96
CA ASP A 140 -12.94 10.32 -2.94
C ASP A 140 -12.00 10.86 -1.86
N SER A 141 -12.39 10.81 -0.59
CA SER A 141 -11.45 11.13 0.49
C SER A 141 -10.47 9.99 0.69
N LEU A 142 -9.19 10.29 0.50
CA LEU A 142 -8.10 9.34 0.74
C LEU A 142 -7.43 9.52 2.12
N VAL A 143 -7.98 10.37 2.99
CA VAL A 143 -7.34 10.74 4.27
C VAL A 143 -7.25 9.54 5.21
N ALA A 144 -8.37 8.84 5.46
CA ALA A 144 -8.33 7.64 6.31
C ALA A 144 -7.57 6.47 5.65
N PRO A 145 -7.73 6.17 4.34
CA PRO A 145 -6.84 5.24 3.64
C PRO A 145 -5.35 5.56 3.79
N LEU A 146 -4.96 6.81 3.62
CA LEU A 146 -3.56 7.23 3.77
C LEU A 146 -3.09 7.08 5.22
N SER A 147 -3.96 7.32 6.21
CA SER A 147 -3.63 7.10 7.63
C SER A 147 -3.36 5.62 7.93
N VAL A 148 -4.11 4.68 7.33
CA VAL A 148 -3.84 3.23 7.45
C VAL A 148 -2.52 2.86 6.77
N VAL A 149 -2.25 3.44 5.59
CA VAL A 149 -0.97 3.23 4.88
C VAL A 149 0.20 3.73 5.72
N ASN A 150 0.10 4.92 6.31
CA ASN A 150 1.13 5.45 7.22
C ASN A 150 1.36 4.51 8.41
N ALA A 151 0.30 4.02 9.04
CA ALA A 151 0.41 3.06 10.14
C ALA A 151 1.13 1.77 9.70
N LEU A 152 0.83 1.27 8.49
CA LEU A 152 1.47 0.09 7.92
C LEU A 152 2.97 0.32 7.67
N ILE A 153 3.34 1.45 7.07
CA ILE A 153 4.73 1.84 6.81
C ILE A 153 5.51 1.94 8.13
N VAL A 154 4.94 2.60 9.14
CA VAL A 154 5.56 2.74 10.47
C VAL A 154 5.71 1.38 11.14
N ALA A 155 4.69 0.52 11.11
CA ALA A 155 4.75 -0.81 11.72
C ALA A 155 5.85 -1.69 11.10
N ILE A 156 6.01 -1.64 9.76
CA ILE A 156 7.10 -2.32 9.05
C ILE A 156 8.44 -1.68 9.40
N GLY A 157 8.52 -0.35 9.40
CA GLY A 157 9.73 0.40 9.73
C GLY A 157 10.27 0.09 11.12
N MET A 158 9.38 -0.06 12.11
CA MET A 158 9.78 -0.46 13.47
C MET A 158 10.41 -1.86 13.53
N ARG A 159 10.03 -2.77 12.63
CA ARG A 159 10.61 -4.12 12.54
C ARG A 159 11.95 -4.14 11.78
N LYS A 160 12.18 -3.19 10.89
CA LYS A 160 13.39 -3.05 10.06
C LYS A 160 14.26 -1.85 10.46
N GLN A 161 14.17 -1.41 11.71
CA GLN A 161 14.77 -0.15 12.18
C GLN A 161 16.26 -0.04 11.86
N GLN A 162 17.04 -1.10 12.05
CA GLN A 162 18.47 -1.10 11.78
C GLN A 162 18.76 -0.93 10.28
N GLU A 163 18.13 -1.76 9.43
CA GLU A 163 18.31 -1.72 7.97
C GLU A 163 17.90 -0.36 7.39
N ILE A 164 16.80 0.20 7.89
CA ILE A 164 16.32 1.52 7.47
C ILE A 164 17.29 2.61 7.88
N SER A 165 17.85 2.56 9.10
CA SER A 165 18.86 3.52 9.56
C SER A 165 20.11 3.50 8.68
N GLU A 166 20.60 2.32 8.32
CA GLU A 166 21.74 2.15 7.42
C GLU A 166 21.43 2.73 6.01
N THR A 167 20.25 2.45 5.47
CA THR A 167 19.79 2.98 4.17
C THR A 167 19.71 4.51 4.19
N PHE A 168 19.11 5.10 5.24
CA PHE A 168 19.01 6.56 5.34
C PHE A 168 20.35 7.23 5.55
N ASN A 169 21.25 6.67 6.35
CA ASN A 169 22.62 7.20 6.52
C ASN A 169 23.37 7.22 5.18
N HIS A 170 23.18 6.18 4.35
CA HIS A 170 23.79 6.15 3.03
C HIS A 170 23.15 7.18 2.08
N LEU A 171 21.82 7.31 2.08
CA LEU A 171 21.12 8.33 1.30
C LEU A 171 21.53 9.75 1.69
N GLU A 172 21.63 10.06 2.99
CA GLU A 172 22.09 11.35 3.48
C GLU A 172 23.49 11.70 2.92
N SER A 173 24.42 10.73 2.89
CA SER A 173 25.74 10.95 2.32
C SER A 173 25.69 11.25 0.81
N ILE A 174 24.80 10.58 0.08
CA ILE A 174 24.59 10.85 -1.36
C ILE A 174 23.97 12.22 -1.56
N TRP A 175 22.94 12.56 -0.78
CA TRP A 175 22.26 13.86 -0.90
C TRP A 175 23.19 15.02 -0.57
N ASP A 176 24.10 14.86 0.39
CA ASP A 176 25.12 15.85 0.70
C ASP A 176 26.16 15.99 -0.41
N GLU A 177 26.61 14.87 -0.99
CA GLU A 177 27.59 14.87 -2.10
C GLU A 177 27.02 15.52 -3.38
N TYR A 178 25.73 15.30 -3.68
CA TYR A 178 25.07 15.80 -4.88
C TYR A 178 24.25 17.08 -4.65
N GLU A 179 24.31 17.68 -3.47
CA GLU A 179 23.59 18.91 -3.10
C GLU A 179 22.09 18.84 -3.40
N VAL A 180 21.45 17.69 -3.08
CA VAL A 180 20.05 17.41 -3.42
C VAL A 180 19.08 18.32 -2.68
N TYR A 181 19.42 18.72 -1.46
CA TYR A 181 18.61 19.61 -0.62
C TYR A 181 19.37 20.91 -0.31
N GLU A 182 18.63 22.01 -0.31
CA GLU A 182 19.14 23.29 0.17
C GLU A 182 19.51 23.17 1.66
N LYS A 183 20.75 23.51 2.00
CA LYS A 183 21.15 23.65 3.40
C LYS A 183 20.59 24.98 3.89
N LEU A 184 19.54 24.92 4.72
CA LEU A 184 19.15 26.10 5.48
C LEU A 184 20.31 26.43 6.41
N ASP A 185 20.94 27.63 6.22
CA ASP A 185 21.84 28.19 7.18
C ASP A 185 21.05 28.41 8.49
N ASN A 186 21.00 27.39 9.32
CA ASN A 186 20.50 27.52 10.67
C ASN A 186 21.70 27.90 11.56
N GLU A 187 21.55 29.07 12.14
CA GLU A 187 22.36 29.68 13.17
C GLU A 187 22.89 28.74 14.25
#